data_06dd57fa88b41456b4b4426b7b681ba1
#
_entry.id   06dd57fa88b41456b4b4426b7b681ba1
#
_cell.length_a   1.000
_cell.length_b   1.000
_cell.length_c   1.000
_cell.angle_alpha   90.00
_cell.angle_beta   90.00
_cell.angle_gamma   90.00
#
_symmetry.space_group_name_H-M   'P 1'
#
loop_
_entity.id
_entity.type
_entity.pdbx_description
1 polymer ?
#
loop_
_entity_poly.entity_id
_entity_poly.type
_entity_poly.pdbx_seq_one_letter_code
_entity_poly.pdbx_strand_id
1 'polypeptide(L)'
;MRLDIIKNDKMTIINDAYNASPDSMEAALKILGRYKNRKVAILGDMFEMGEHTEYGHRLVGKSAVDNTDVIIAIGKDSKFICEEAKDLGFNENNIHHFNTKEEAIEKIDELVKKDDVVLVKASRGMELEKIVEYLNK
;
A
#
# COMPACT_ATOMS: atom_id res chain seq x y z
N MET A 1 -4.66 -16.35 -3.57
CA MET A 1 -3.95 -15.04 -3.68
C MET A 1 -3.56 -14.78 -5.11
N ARG A 2 -3.89 -13.62 -5.60
CA ARG A 2 -3.51 -13.21 -6.96
C ARG A 2 -2.43 -12.14 -6.85
N LEU A 3 -1.26 -12.48 -7.33
CA LEU A 3 -0.11 -11.60 -7.23
C LEU A 3 0.58 -11.54 -8.58
N ASP A 4 0.41 -10.41 -9.27
CA ASP A 4 1.02 -10.17 -10.58
C ASP A 4 2.19 -9.21 -10.45
N ILE A 5 3.31 -9.56 -11.03
CA ILE A 5 4.49 -8.69 -11.02
C ILE A 5 4.66 -8.10 -12.41
N ILE A 6 4.64 -6.77 -12.48
CA ILE A 6 4.76 -6.02 -13.73
C ILE A 6 6.07 -5.23 -13.68
N LYS A 7 6.93 -5.43 -14.66
CA LYS A 7 8.15 -4.63 -14.77
C LYS A 7 8.06 -3.74 -16.00
N ASN A 8 8.34 -2.46 -15.81
CA ASN A 8 8.41 -1.53 -16.93
C ASN A 8 9.68 -0.70 -16.81
N ASP A 9 9.89 0.27 -17.70
CA ASP A 9 11.11 1.07 -17.74
C ASP A 9 11.31 1.93 -16.49
N LYS A 10 10.26 2.14 -15.72
CA LYS A 10 10.27 3.06 -14.58
C LYS A 10 10.34 2.36 -13.24
N MET A 11 9.68 1.20 -13.11
CA MET A 11 9.52 0.58 -11.79
C MET A 11 9.08 -0.88 -11.90
N THR A 12 9.04 -1.55 -10.76
CA THR A 12 8.41 -2.87 -10.64
C THR A 12 7.15 -2.70 -9.81
N ILE A 13 6.02 -3.21 -10.31
CA ILE A 13 4.73 -3.11 -9.62
C ILE A 13 4.30 -4.51 -9.21
N ILE A 14 4.02 -4.69 -7.92
CA ILE A 14 3.42 -5.91 -7.42
C ILE A 14 1.92 -5.63 -7.32
N ASN A 15 1.17 -6.13 -8.29
CA ASN A 15 -0.27 -5.89 -8.36
C ASN A 15 -1.01 -6.98 -7.58
N ASP A 16 -1.58 -6.60 -6.45
CA ASP A 16 -2.38 -7.49 -5.62
C ASP A 16 -3.65 -6.76 -5.19
N ALA A 17 -4.27 -6.04 -6.13
CA ALA A 17 -5.42 -5.18 -5.88
C ALA A 17 -6.75 -5.94 -5.91
N TYR A 18 -6.71 -7.28 -5.88
CA TYR A 18 -7.92 -8.08 -6.03
C TYR A 18 -8.70 -8.26 -4.73
N ASN A 19 -8.01 -8.48 -3.61
CA ASN A 19 -8.65 -8.71 -2.32
C ASN A 19 -7.65 -8.46 -1.21
N ALA A 20 -8.15 -8.16 0.00
CA ALA A 20 -7.26 -7.86 1.11
C ALA A 20 -7.87 -8.30 2.45
N SER A 21 -7.03 -8.89 3.27
CA SER A 21 -7.28 -9.21 4.66
C SER A 21 -5.99 -8.91 5.42
N PRO A 22 -6.02 -8.82 6.75
CA PRO A 22 -4.77 -8.57 7.50
C PRO A 22 -3.67 -9.59 7.17
N ASP A 23 -4.02 -10.88 7.11
CA ASP A 23 -3.04 -11.93 6.80
C ASP A 23 -2.48 -11.80 5.39
N SER A 24 -3.33 -11.54 4.40
CA SER A 24 -2.86 -11.42 3.02
C SER A 24 -2.06 -10.14 2.80
N MET A 25 -2.41 -9.07 3.52
CA MET A 25 -1.63 -7.83 3.50
C MET A 25 -0.24 -8.08 4.08
N GLU A 26 -0.16 -8.75 5.22
CA GLU A 26 1.13 -9.06 5.84
C GLU A 26 2.00 -9.90 4.91
N ALA A 27 1.41 -10.92 4.29
CA ALA A 27 2.15 -11.79 3.38
C ALA A 27 2.71 -11.00 2.18
N ALA A 28 1.90 -10.12 1.59
CA ALA A 28 2.34 -9.30 0.46
C ALA A 28 3.44 -8.32 0.87
N LEU A 29 3.31 -7.71 2.06
CA LEU A 29 4.32 -6.79 2.56
C LEU A 29 5.64 -7.49 2.81
N LYS A 30 5.62 -8.74 3.29
CA LYS A 30 6.85 -9.51 3.47
C LYS A 30 7.54 -9.80 2.14
N ILE A 31 6.76 -10.05 1.08
CA ILE A 31 7.31 -10.22 -0.25
C ILE A 31 7.99 -8.93 -0.71
N LEU A 32 7.30 -7.79 -0.54
CA LEU A 32 7.88 -6.48 -0.86
C LEU A 32 9.19 -6.26 -0.09
N GLY A 33 9.20 -6.62 1.19
CA GLY A 33 10.36 -6.42 2.05
C GLY A 33 11.62 -7.15 1.61
N ARG A 34 11.50 -8.16 0.73
CA ARG A 34 12.65 -8.92 0.23
C ARG A 34 13.43 -8.19 -0.86
N TYR A 35 12.84 -7.16 -1.45
CA TYR A 35 13.52 -6.39 -2.49
C TYR A 35 14.54 -5.46 -1.86
N LYS A 36 15.61 -5.18 -2.59
CA LYS A 36 16.65 -4.24 -2.12
C LYS A 36 16.39 -2.82 -2.58
N ASN A 37 15.50 -2.66 -3.54
CA ASN A 37 15.10 -1.36 -4.07
C ASN A 37 14.38 -0.53 -3.00
N ARG A 38 14.19 0.75 -3.27
CA ARG A 38 13.27 1.57 -2.48
C ARG A 38 11.88 0.97 -2.63
N LYS A 39 11.20 0.77 -1.51
CA LYS A 39 9.94 0.01 -1.47
C LYS A 39 8.79 0.92 -1.08
N VAL A 40 7.76 0.93 -1.92
CA VAL A 40 6.57 1.75 -1.71
C VAL A 40 5.37 0.81 -1.57
N ALA A 41 4.61 0.98 -0.49
CA ALA A 41 3.38 0.22 -0.31
C ALA A 41 2.19 1.16 -0.47
N ILE A 42 1.34 0.87 -1.45
CA ILE A 42 0.09 1.59 -1.68
C ILE A 42 -1.02 0.67 -1.21
N LEU A 43 -1.60 1.01 -0.07
CA LEU A 43 -2.52 0.14 0.65
C LEU A 43 -3.86 0.82 0.81
N GLY A 44 -4.93 0.12 0.47
CA GLY A 44 -6.28 0.64 0.64
C GLY A 44 -7.04 -0.09 1.73
N ASP A 45 -8.29 0.31 1.93
CA ASP A 45 -9.13 -0.25 2.98
C ASP A 45 -9.38 -1.74 2.79
N MET A 46 -9.44 -2.44 3.91
CA MET A 46 -9.92 -3.81 3.98
C MET A 46 -11.39 -3.74 4.42
N PHE A 47 -12.28 -4.27 3.58
CA PHE A 47 -13.71 -4.19 3.82
C PHE A 47 -14.21 -5.32 4.72
N GLU A 48 -15.41 -5.12 5.27
CA GLU A 48 -16.16 -6.15 5.99
C GLU A 48 -15.47 -6.65 7.25
N MET A 49 -14.70 -5.81 7.91
CA MET A 49 -14.01 -6.18 9.15
C MET A 49 -14.81 -5.86 10.42
N GLY A 50 -15.91 -5.09 10.28
CA GLY A 50 -16.77 -4.75 11.41
C GLY A 50 -16.00 -4.12 12.56
N GLU A 51 -16.16 -4.67 13.76
CA GLU A 51 -15.50 -4.13 14.95
C GLU A 51 -13.98 -4.32 14.94
N HIS A 52 -13.45 -5.13 14.04
CA HIS A 52 -12.02 -5.37 13.92
C HIS A 52 -11.35 -4.44 12.91
N THR A 53 -12.06 -3.45 12.39
CA THR A 53 -11.53 -2.54 11.36
C THR A 53 -10.26 -1.84 11.81
N GLU A 54 -10.30 -1.18 12.96
CA GLU A 54 -9.11 -0.46 13.44
C GLU A 54 -7.97 -1.42 13.73
N TYR A 55 -8.25 -2.48 14.48
CA TYR A 55 -7.21 -3.44 14.87
C TYR A 55 -6.52 -4.04 13.64
N GLY A 56 -7.31 -4.46 12.66
CA GLY A 56 -6.77 -5.08 11.44
C GLY A 56 -5.91 -4.12 10.64
N HIS A 57 -6.35 -2.88 10.50
CA HIS A 57 -5.57 -1.88 9.77
C HIS A 57 -4.29 -1.51 10.53
N ARG A 58 -4.33 -1.48 11.86
CA ARG A 58 -3.11 -1.24 12.66
C ARG A 58 -2.10 -2.38 12.52
N LEU A 59 -2.56 -3.63 12.45
CA LEU A 59 -1.67 -4.75 12.19
C LEU A 59 -0.93 -4.59 10.85
N VAL A 60 -1.65 -4.11 9.84
CA VAL A 60 -1.05 -3.85 8.53
C VAL A 60 0.00 -2.73 8.64
N GLY A 61 -0.32 -1.69 9.40
CA GLY A 61 0.64 -0.60 9.65
C GLY A 61 1.93 -1.08 10.24
N LYS A 62 1.84 -1.97 11.23
CA LYS A 62 3.02 -2.56 11.86
C LYS A 62 3.86 -3.34 10.85
N SER A 63 3.21 -4.16 10.02
CA SER A 63 3.92 -4.93 9.01
C SER A 63 4.56 -4.02 7.95
N ALA A 64 3.87 -2.93 7.59
CA ALA A 64 4.41 -1.98 6.62
C ALA A 64 5.68 -1.30 7.13
N VAL A 65 5.73 -0.95 8.42
CA VAL A 65 6.92 -0.35 9.02
C VAL A 65 8.14 -1.26 8.83
N ASP A 66 7.95 -2.57 9.00
CA ASP A 66 9.05 -3.53 8.93
C ASP A 66 9.52 -3.82 7.49
N ASN A 67 8.70 -3.47 6.50
CA ASN A 67 8.93 -3.96 5.14
C ASN A 67 8.97 -2.90 4.05
N THR A 68 8.79 -1.62 4.36
CA THR A 68 8.69 -0.57 3.34
C THR A 68 9.51 0.66 3.68
N ASP A 69 9.73 1.49 2.67
CA ASP A 69 10.35 2.80 2.83
C ASP A 69 9.33 3.93 2.76
N VAL A 70 8.21 3.70 2.05
CA VAL A 70 7.15 4.71 1.89
C VAL A 70 5.81 4.01 2.02
N ILE A 71 4.90 4.62 2.78
CA ILE A 71 3.52 4.13 2.94
C ILE A 71 2.57 5.15 2.34
N ILE A 72 1.74 4.69 1.41
CA ILE A 72 0.66 5.50 0.82
C ILE A 72 -0.63 4.76 1.11
N ALA A 73 -1.44 5.31 2.01
CA ALA A 73 -2.68 4.67 2.44
C ALA A 73 -3.87 5.42 1.85
N ILE A 74 -4.84 4.67 1.32
CA ILE A 74 -5.99 5.22 0.61
C ILE A 74 -7.28 4.71 1.23
N GLY A 75 -8.15 5.63 1.62
CA GLY A 75 -9.46 5.33 2.19
C GLY A 75 -9.58 5.75 3.63
N LYS A 76 -10.82 5.76 4.13
CA LYS A 76 -11.06 6.28 5.49
C LYS A 76 -10.49 5.36 6.57
N ASP A 77 -10.51 4.05 6.36
CA ASP A 77 -10.04 3.10 7.38
C ASP A 77 -8.52 2.95 7.33
N SER A 78 -7.93 3.22 6.18
CA SER A 78 -6.48 3.15 6.02
C SER A 78 -5.73 4.22 6.82
N LYS A 79 -6.44 5.20 7.37
CA LYS A 79 -5.83 6.15 8.30
C LYS A 79 -5.17 5.42 9.48
N PHE A 80 -5.74 4.29 9.90
CA PHE A 80 -5.18 3.52 11.01
C PHE A 80 -3.84 2.88 10.68
N ILE A 81 -3.62 2.56 9.40
CA ILE A 81 -2.30 2.09 8.94
C ILE A 81 -1.28 3.19 9.19
N CYS A 82 -1.61 4.42 8.81
CA CYS A 82 -0.72 5.56 8.98
C CYS A 82 -0.50 5.91 10.43
N GLU A 83 -1.56 5.87 11.25
CA GLU A 83 -1.45 6.17 12.68
C GLU A 83 -0.53 5.18 13.37
N GLU A 84 -0.67 3.89 13.05
CA GLU A 84 0.20 2.88 13.64
C GLU A 84 1.66 3.07 13.23
N ALA A 85 1.89 3.35 11.95
CA ALA A 85 3.25 3.58 11.46
C ALA A 85 3.89 4.78 12.16
N LYS A 86 3.12 5.87 12.34
CA LYS A 86 3.59 7.05 13.04
C LYS A 86 3.92 6.71 14.50
N ASP A 87 3.04 5.98 15.17
CA ASP A 87 3.23 5.60 16.57
C ASP A 87 4.48 4.74 16.76
N LEU A 88 4.84 3.96 15.74
CA LEU A 88 6.04 3.12 15.78
C LEU A 88 7.31 3.86 15.34
N GLY A 89 7.22 5.14 15.03
CA GLY A 89 8.39 5.95 14.72
C GLY A 89 8.81 5.98 13.27
N PHE A 90 7.95 5.51 12.35
CA PHE A 90 8.24 5.59 10.92
C PHE A 90 8.35 7.07 10.52
N ASN A 91 9.25 7.39 9.58
CA ASN A 91 9.47 8.77 9.15
C ASN A 91 8.17 9.36 8.57
N GLU A 92 7.64 10.41 9.23
CA GLU A 92 6.37 11.01 8.83
C GLU A 92 6.41 11.58 7.41
N ASN A 93 7.58 11.98 6.92
CA ASN A 93 7.73 12.45 5.55
C ASN A 93 7.45 11.35 4.53
N ASN A 94 7.46 10.10 4.95
CA ASN A 94 7.23 8.95 4.10
C ASN A 94 5.90 8.25 4.39
N ILE A 95 5.01 8.91 5.14
CA ILE A 95 3.65 8.43 5.39
C ILE A 95 2.67 9.38 4.73
N HIS A 96 1.87 8.86 3.80
CA HIS A 96 0.91 9.66 3.04
C HIS A 96 -0.47 9.01 3.09
N HIS A 97 -1.48 9.80 3.38
CA HIS A 97 -2.87 9.34 3.43
C HIS A 97 -3.74 10.14 2.49
N PHE A 98 -4.56 9.46 1.70
CA PHE A 98 -5.52 10.07 0.80
C PHE A 98 -6.88 9.42 1.03
N ASN A 99 -7.95 10.21 0.92
CA ASN A 99 -9.29 9.67 1.10
C ASN A 99 -9.75 8.86 -0.11
N THR A 100 -9.27 9.21 -1.31
CA THR A 100 -9.67 8.53 -2.55
C THR A 100 -8.45 8.22 -3.41
N LYS A 101 -8.61 7.22 -4.30
CA LYS A 101 -7.53 6.90 -5.24
C LYS A 101 -7.28 8.03 -6.23
N GLU A 102 -8.33 8.83 -6.54
CA GLU A 102 -8.18 9.97 -7.42
C GLU A 102 -7.23 11.00 -6.82
N GLU A 103 -7.39 11.28 -5.53
CA GLU A 103 -6.49 12.20 -4.83
C GLU A 103 -5.05 11.67 -4.82
N ALA A 104 -4.91 10.37 -4.61
CA ALA A 104 -3.59 9.73 -4.59
C ALA A 104 -2.91 9.86 -5.96
N ILE A 105 -3.66 9.62 -7.03
CA ILE A 105 -3.11 9.69 -8.39
C ILE A 105 -2.57 11.09 -8.70
N GLU A 106 -3.20 12.14 -8.18
CA GLU A 106 -2.73 13.50 -8.39
C GLU A 106 -1.33 13.75 -7.81
N LYS A 107 -0.94 12.97 -6.80
CA LYS A 107 0.33 13.16 -6.10
C LYS A 107 1.34 12.03 -6.35
N ILE A 108 0.90 10.95 -6.99
CA ILE A 108 1.69 9.72 -7.01
C ILE A 108 3.03 9.88 -7.74
N ASP A 109 3.09 10.75 -8.75
CA ASP A 109 4.32 10.97 -9.49
C ASP A 109 5.41 11.62 -8.63
N GLU A 110 5.01 12.31 -7.55
CA GLU A 110 5.95 12.92 -6.62
C GLU A 110 6.42 11.91 -5.57
N LEU A 111 5.66 10.82 -5.37
CA LEU A 111 5.87 9.87 -4.28
C LEU A 111 6.56 8.60 -4.73
N VAL A 112 6.36 8.20 -5.98
CA VAL A 112 6.97 7.00 -6.55
C VAL A 112 8.08 7.44 -7.49
N LYS A 113 9.23 6.79 -7.39
CA LYS A 113 10.43 7.18 -8.13
C LYS A 113 10.91 6.06 -9.02
N LYS A 114 11.79 6.40 -9.94
CA LYS A 114 12.40 5.43 -10.84
C LYS A 114 13.08 4.31 -10.04
N ASP A 115 12.92 3.10 -10.51
CA ASP A 115 13.47 1.87 -9.93
C ASP A 115 12.86 1.44 -8.60
N ASP A 116 11.80 2.11 -8.16
CA ASP A 116 11.06 1.66 -6.98
C ASP A 116 10.38 0.31 -7.24
N VAL A 117 10.16 -0.43 -6.17
CA VAL A 117 9.24 -1.57 -6.18
C VAL A 117 8.00 -1.14 -5.43
N VAL A 118 6.85 -1.23 -6.09
CA VAL A 118 5.59 -0.70 -5.58
C VAL A 118 4.57 -1.81 -5.42
N LEU A 119 4.12 -2.04 -4.18
CA LEU A 119 3.01 -2.97 -3.92
C LEU A 119 1.71 -2.18 -3.94
N VAL A 120 0.70 -2.68 -4.64
CA VAL A 120 -0.65 -2.09 -4.63
C VAL A 120 -1.62 -3.16 -4.15
N LYS A 121 -2.27 -2.94 -2.99
CA LYS A 121 -3.16 -3.92 -2.39
C LYS A 121 -4.29 -3.27 -1.59
N ALA A 122 -5.50 -3.77 -1.80
CA ALA A 122 -6.70 -3.32 -1.09
C ALA A 122 -7.83 -4.29 -1.34
N SER A 123 -8.96 -4.08 -0.66
CA SER A 123 -10.19 -4.80 -0.99
C SER A 123 -10.61 -4.45 -2.41
N ARG A 124 -11.20 -5.42 -3.09
CA ARG A 124 -11.58 -5.31 -4.49
C ARG A 124 -12.43 -4.08 -4.79
N GLY A 125 -13.36 -3.75 -3.90
CA GLY A 125 -14.24 -2.60 -4.10
C GLY A 125 -13.53 -1.25 -4.10
N MET A 126 -12.27 -1.19 -3.67
CA MET A 126 -11.47 0.03 -3.75
C MET A 126 -11.01 0.33 -5.17
N GLU A 127 -11.00 -0.67 -6.04
CA GLU A 127 -10.58 -0.54 -7.45
C GLU A 127 -9.19 0.08 -7.62
N LEU A 128 -8.24 -0.34 -6.77
CA LEU A 128 -6.89 0.19 -6.84
C LEU A 128 -6.11 -0.29 -8.07
N GLU A 129 -6.66 -1.21 -8.85
CA GLU A 129 -6.07 -1.55 -10.16
C GLU A 129 -5.99 -0.31 -11.05
N LYS A 130 -6.77 0.72 -10.80
CA LYS A 130 -6.66 1.99 -11.53
C LYS A 130 -5.34 2.68 -11.26
N ILE A 131 -4.80 2.51 -10.05
CA ILE A 131 -3.48 3.03 -9.73
C ILE A 131 -2.41 2.23 -10.46
N VAL A 132 -2.57 0.91 -10.52
CA VAL A 132 -1.66 0.05 -11.26
C VAL A 132 -1.63 0.47 -12.73
N GLU A 133 -2.80 0.71 -13.34
CA GLU A 133 -2.89 1.15 -14.72
C GLU A 133 -2.18 2.49 -14.91
N TYR A 134 -2.37 3.41 -13.99
CA TYR A 134 -1.72 4.71 -14.07
C TYR A 134 -0.19 4.59 -14.01
N LEU A 135 0.32 3.80 -13.08
CA LEU A 135 1.76 3.61 -12.92
C LEU A 135 2.39 2.88 -14.10
N ASN A 136 1.60 2.07 -14.79
CA ASN A 136 2.10 1.25 -15.90
C ASN A 136 1.96 1.91 -17.26
N LYS A 137 1.68 3.19 -17.31
CA LYS A 137 1.59 3.91 -18.58
C LYS A 137 2.93 4.05 -19.28
#